data_694553b4cdfbe93b79339c5fea50d461
#
_entry.id   694553b4cdfbe93b79339c5fea50d461
#
_cell.length_a   1.000
_cell.length_b   1.000
_cell.length_c   1.000
_cell.angle_alpha   90.00
_cell.angle_beta   90.00
_cell.angle_gamma   90.00
#
_symmetry.space_group_name_H-M   'P 1'
#
loop_
_entity.id
_entity.type
_entity.pdbx_description
1 polymer ?
#
loop_
_entity_poly.entity_id
_entity_poly.type
_entity_poly.pdbx_seq_one_letter_code
_entity_poly.pdbx_strand_id
1 'polypeptide(L)'
;MLKKFSLIGLMFALVSCGSNMDMAEKNGEPDGSHASPEWQIWAYSTSAPDFIGDFATVKDADGKVIREGTNGWVCLAFNPMPEGGFDTPHDANPACGDAASLAWVDAYMNNTIPEMESDGWLWMLHGDTGVDNFRAYSEGDREGSNPMHFIESGPHLMLLPKDPSSLDTQTTDFDTGAPYVMFKGTPYVHLMIPTEGYYEYQPSAEPK
;
A
#
# COMPACT_ATOMS: atom_id res chain seq x y z
N MET A 1 -58.38 43.21 -38.38
CA MET A 1 -57.13 43.74 -37.78
C MET A 1 -56.59 42.69 -36.84
N LEU A 2 -55.65 41.85 -37.31
CA LEU A 2 -54.96 40.80 -36.46
C LEU A 2 -53.67 41.39 -35.90
N LYS A 3 -53.58 41.46 -34.58
CA LYS A 3 -52.37 41.83 -33.89
C LYS A 3 -51.51 40.57 -33.75
N LYS A 4 -50.34 40.57 -34.39
CA LYS A 4 -49.27 39.54 -34.19
C LYS A 4 -48.58 39.78 -32.85
N PHE A 5 -48.68 38.79 -31.94
CA PHE A 5 -47.81 38.70 -30.75
C PHE A 5 -46.56 37.99 -31.13
N SER A 6 -45.41 38.70 -31.01
CA SER A 6 -44.10 38.15 -31.18
C SER A 6 -43.65 37.55 -29.84
N LEU A 7 -43.46 36.24 -29.78
CA LEU A 7 -42.95 35.54 -28.61
C LEU A 7 -41.41 35.55 -28.69
N ILE A 8 -40.78 36.37 -27.84
CA ILE A 8 -39.33 36.36 -27.67
C ILE A 8 -39.02 35.21 -26.72
N GLY A 9 -38.48 34.13 -27.27
CA GLY A 9 -37.99 33.01 -26.50
C GLY A 9 -36.65 33.37 -25.82
N LEU A 10 -36.67 33.48 -24.51
CA LEU A 10 -35.49 33.65 -23.70
C LEU A 10 -34.80 32.29 -23.55
N MET A 11 -33.72 32.10 -24.30
CA MET A 11 -32.88 30.89 -24.21
C MET A 11 -32.01 31.01 -22.95
N PHE A 12 -32.40 30.31 -21.88
CA PHE A 12 -31.52 30.09 -20.74
C PHE A 12 -30.45 29.10 -21.14
N ALA A 13 -29.23 29.57 -21.36
CA ALA A 13 -28.04 28.71 -21.41
C ALA A 13 -27.74 28.25 -20.00
N LEU A 14 -28.08 27.00 -19.69
CA LEU A 14 -27.59 26.29 -18.52
C LEU A 14 -26.10 26.07 -18.75
N VAL A 15 -25.24 26.92 -18.17
CA VAL A 15 -23.81 26.62 -17.98
C VAL A 15 -23.78 25.55 -16.92
N SER A 16 -23.77 24.28 -17.35
CA SER A 16 -23.36 23.16 -16.51
C SER A 16 -21.86 23.33 -16.24
N CYS A 17 -21.52 23.87 -15.08
CA CYS A 17 -20.20 23.62 -14.48
C CYS A 17 -20.16 22.15 -14.08
N GLY A 18 -20.01 21.28 -15.07
CA GLY A 18 -19.47 19.96 -14.84
C GLY A 18 -18.01 20.15 -14.45
N SER A 19 -17.70 19.98 -13.17
CA SER A 19 -16.38 19.62 -12.77
C SER A 19 -16.09 18.27 -13.43
N ASN A 20 -15.48 18.33 -14.61
CA ASN A 20 -14.73 17.21 -15.15
C ASN A 20 -13.58 16.98 -14.15
N MET A 21 -13.86 16.19 -13.12
CA MET A 21 -12.80 15.32 -12.65
C MET A 21 -12.62 14.34 -13.81
N ASP A 22 -11.71 14.67 -14.72
CA ASP A 22 -11.07 13.68 -15.55
C ASP A 22 -10.58 12.61 -14.56
N MET A 23 -11.29 11.49 -14.52
CA MET A 23 -10.75 10.28 -13.96
C MET A 23 -9.53 10.04 -14.84
N ALA A 24 -8.36 10.35 -14.27
CA ALA A 24 -7.10 10.14 -14.96
C ALA A 24 -7.16 8.72 -15.51
N GLU A 25 -7.06 8.59 -16.82
CA GLU A 25 -6.78 7.31 -17.46
C GLU A 25 -5.72 6.66 -16.59
N LYS A 26 -5.98 5.43 -16.11
CA LYS A 26 -5.08 4.69 -15.21
C LYS A 26 -3.70 4.73 -15.87
N ASN A 27 -2.88 5.70 -15.49
CA ASN A 27 -1.59 5.93 -16.11
C ASN A 27 -0.76 4.69 -15.81
N GLY A 28 -0.43 3.93 -16.85
CA GLY A 28 0.56 2.88 -16.77
C GLY A 28 1.87 3.40 -16.20
N GLU A 29 2.83 2.53 -16.03
CA GLU A 29 4.16 2.92 -15.56
C GLU A 29 4.72 4.10 -16.37
N PRO A 30 5.17 5.19 -15.69
CA PRO A 30 5.74 6.34 -16.38
C PRO A 30 7.04 5.98 -17.12
N ASP A 31 7.21 6.54 -18.31
CA ASP A 31 8.48 6.45 -19.02
C ASP A 31 9.58 7.20 -18.27
N GLY A 32 10.80 6.66 -18.27
CA GLY A 32 11.99 7.37 -17.78
C GLY A 32 12.68 6.69 -16.60
N SER A 33 13.30 7.51 -15.75
CA SER A 33 14.07 6.99 -14.60
C SER A 33 13.18 6.53 -13.47
N HIS A 34 13.41 5.33 -12.96
CA HIS A 34 12.74 4.81 -11.76
C HIS A 34 13.16 5.52 -10.46
N ALA A 35 14.15 6.41 -10.52
CA ALA A 35 14.47 7.33 -9.43
C ALA A 35 13.67 8.64 -9.50
N SER A 36 12.89 8.88 -10.59
CA SER A 36 12.14 10.13 -10.75
C SER A 36 10.96 10.24 -9.77
N PRO A 37 10.56 11.45 -9.36
CA PRO A 37 9.37 11.64 -8.54
C PRO A 37 8.09 11.08 -9.18
N GLU A 38 7.97 11.16 -10.51
CA GLU A 38 6.82 10.66 -11.25
C GLU A 38 6.69 9.14 -11.10
N TRP A 39 7.81 8.41 -11.27
CA TRP A 39 7.82 6.97 -11.10
C TRP A 39 7.55 6.58 -9.63
N GLN A 40 8.17 7.27 -8.66
CA GLN A 40 7.93 7.02 -7.24
C GLN A 40 6.46 7.25 -6.85
N ILE A 41 5.84 8.32 -7.36
CA ILE A 41 4.42 8.57 -7.14
C ILE A 41 3.57 7.42 -7.67
N TRP A 42 3.83 6.97 -8.89
CA TRP A 42 3.11 5.85 -9.50
C TRP A 42 3.36 4.55 -8.73
N ALA A 43 4.61 4.13 -8.56
CA ALA A 43 4.96 2.85 -7.94
C ALA A 43 4.46 2.75 -6.50
N TYR A 44 4.56 3.84 -5.72
CA TYR A 44 4.17 3.78 -4.31
C TYR A 44 2.66 3.90 -4.13
N SER A 45 1.97 4.74 -4.92
CA SER A 45 0.51 4.85 -4.79
C SER A 45 -0.24 3.63 -5.32
N THR A 46 0.30 2.93 -6.33
CA THR A 46 -0.29 1.67 -6.84
C THR A 46 -0.06 0.46 -5.92
N SER A 47 0.65 0.65 -4.79
CA SER A 47 0.69 -0.36 -3.72
C SER A 47 -0.62 -0.47 -2.93
N ALA A 48 -1.61 0.39 -3.22
CA ALA A 48 -2.97 0.30 -2.68
C ALA A 48 -4.02 0.38 -3.80
N PRO A 49 -5.29 0.00 -3.52
CA PRO A 49 -6.37 0.22 -4.47
C PRO A 49 -6.52 1.70 -4.86
N ASP A 50 -6.94 1.97 -6.11
CA ASP A 50 -7.03 3.32 -6.68
C ASP A 50 -7.79 4.31 -5.77
N PHE A 51 -8.90 3.87 -5.12
CA PHE A 51 -9.68 4.70 -4.20
C PHE A 51 -8.91 5.12 -2.93
N ILE A 52 -7.76 4.53 -2.67
CA ILE A 52 -6.81 4.93 -1.63
C ILE A 52 -5.60 5.61 -2.27
N GLY A 53 -4.91 4.91 -3.17
CA GLY A 53 -3.64 5.35 -3.73
C GLY A 53 -3.72 6.69 -4.46
N ASP A 54 -4.78 6.93 -5.24
CA ASP A 54 -4.94 8.18 -6.00
C ASP A 54 -5.06 9.43 -5.12
N PHE A 55 -5.54 9.27 -3.88
CA PHE A 55 -5.77 10.35 -2.93
C PHE A 55 -4.78 10.37 -1.75
N ALA A 56 -3.84 9.43 -1.71
CA ALA A 56 -2.87 9.35 -0.63
C ALA A 56 -1.74 10.37 -0.79
N THR A 57 -1.18 10.81 0.33
CA THR A 57 0.11 11.49 0.34
C THR A 57 1.20 10.51 -0.10
N VAL A 58 2.11 10.92 -0.98
CA VAL A 58 3.26 10.08 -1.37
C VAL A 58 4.55 10.75 -0.89
N LYS A 59 5.37 9.94 -0.23
CA LYS A 59 6.71 10.35 0.22
C LYS A 59 7.78 9.62 -0.61
N ASP A 60 8.86 10.32 -0.93
CA ASP A 60 10.03 9.71 -1.56
C ASP A 60 10.85 8.87 -0.55
N ALA A 61 11.92 8.25 -1.04
CA ALA A 61 12.81 7.41 -0.24
C ALA A 61 13.50 8.14 0.93
N ASP A 62 13.58 9.48 0.87
CA ASP A 62 14.12 10.33 1.94
C ASP A 62 13.03 10.81 2.93
N GLY A 63 11.77 10.37 2.72
CA GLY A 63 10.61 10.76 3.55
C GLY A 63 10.02 12.13 3.23
N LYS A 64 10.48 12.80 2.16
CA LYS A 64 9.94 14.08 1.71
C LYS A 64 8.64 13.87 0.95
N VAL A 65 7.63 14.70 1.22
CA VAL A 65 6.38 14.68 0.46
C VAL A 65 6.63 15.13 -0.98
N ILE A 66 6.30 14.26 -1.94
CA ILE A 66 6.37 14.50 -3.39
C ILE A 66 4.98 14.60 -4.03
N ARG A 67 3.92 14.17 -3.32
CA ARG A 67 2.52 14.42 -3.65
C ARG A 67 1.73 14.57 -2.35
N GLU A 68 1.02 15.69 -2.20
CA GLU A 68 0.06 15.88 -1.10
C GLU A 68 -1.22 15.09 -1.36
N GLY A 69 -1.72 14.41 -0.33
CA GLY A 69 -2.97 13.65 -0.38
C GLY A 69 -4.09 14.31 0.39
N THR A 70 -5.31 13.73 0.29
CA THR A 70 -6.52 14.28 0.91
C THR A 70 -7.29 13.29 1.76
N ASN A 71 -6.89 12.01 1.76
CA ASN A 71 -7.61 10.93 2.43
C ASN A 71 -6.98 10.43 3.74
N GLY A 72 -5.86 11.03 4.17
CA GLY A 72 -5.15 10.65 5.39
C GLY A 72 -4.24 9.42 5.27
N TRP A 73 -4.20 8.77 4.11
CA TRP A 73 -3.27 7.68 3.82
C TRP A 73 -1.92 8.22 3.34
N VAL A 74 -0.85 7.47 3.61
CA VAL A 74 0.51 7.80 3.15
C VAL A 74 1.10 6.58 2.46
N CYS A 75 1.61 6.77 1.25
CA CYS A 75 2.33 5.76 0.48
C CYS A 75 3.82 6.10 0.44
N LEU A 76 4.66 5.11 0.68
CA LEU A 76 6.12 5.25 0.73
C LEU A 76 6.79 3.91 0.42
N ALA A 77 8.10 3.92 0.18
CA ALA A 77 8.93 2.72 0.06
C ALA A 77 9.63 2.40 1.38
N PHE A 78 9.81 1.11 1.68
CA PHE A 78 10.59 0.66 2.84
C PHE A 78 12.03 0.34 2.49
N ASN A 79 12.32 -0.02 1.24
CA ASN A 79 13.69 -0.26 0.82
C ASN A 79 14.40 1.05 0.46
N PRO A 80 15.70 1.17 0.77
CA PRO A 80 16.50 2.34 0.38
C PRO A 80 16.62 2.41 -1.14
N MET A 81 16.51 3.61 -1.71
CA MET A 81 16.64 3.84 -3.14
C MET A 81 18.06 3.49 -3.61
N PRO A 82 18.24 2.57 -4.56
CA PRO A 82 19.55 2.31 -5.16
C PRO A 82 19.95 3.43 -6.12
N GLU A 83 21.24 3.53 -6.43
CA GLU A 83 21.73 4.44 -7.48
C GLU A 83 21.08 4.05 -8.82
N GLY A 84 20.35 4.98 -9.41
CA GLY A 84 19.62 4.76 -10.69
C GLY A 84 18.14 4.41 -10.54
N GLY A 85 17.66 4.17 -9.34
CA GLY A 85 16.27 3.79 -9.05
C GLY A 85 16.09 2.28 -8.88
N PHE A 86 14.87 1.87 -8.56
CA PHE A 86 14.49 0.46 -8.42
C PHE A 86 14.27 -0.19 -9.78
N ASP A 87 14.48 -1.50 -9.90
CA ASP A 87 14.20 -2.22 -11.15
C ASP A 87 12.69 -2.38 -11.37
N THR A 88 11.95 -2.67 -10.29
CA THR A 88 10.48 -2.84 -10.30
C THR A 88 9.84 -2.18 -9.07
N PRO A 89 8.50 -1.95 -9.07
CA PRO A 89 7.80 -1.51 -7.86
C PRO A 89 7.99 -2.47 -6.67
N HIS A 90 8.02 -3.78 -6.89
CA HIS A 90 8.28 -4.78 -5.85
C HIS A 90 9.61 -4.52 -5.12
N ASP A 91 10.69 -4.19 -5.84
CA ASP A 91 12.01 -3.93 -5.25
C ASP A 91 12.02 -2.70 -4.35
N ALA A 92 11.11 -1.75 -4.57
CA ALA A 92 10.93 -0.60 -3.69
C ALA A 92 10.29 -1.01 -2.35
N ASN A 93 9.66 -2.17 -2.28
CA ASN A 93 8.88 -2.62 -1.12
C ASN A 93 7.86 -1.56 -0.65
N PRO A 94 6.95 -1.09 -1.54
CA PRO A 94 6.13 0.06 -1.25
C PRO A 94 4.85 -0.33 -0.52
N ALA A 95 4.39 0.55 0.36
CA ALA A 95 3.14 0.38 1.06
C ALA A 95 2.36 1.68 1.19
N CYS A 96 1.02 1.55 1.30
CA CYS A 96 0.14 2.65 1.69
C CYS A 96 -0.52 2.32 3.02
N GLY A 97 -0.26 3.16 4.03
CA GLY A 97 -0.74 2.97 5.38
C GLY A 97 -1.60 4.13 5.90
N ASP A 98 -2.51 3.82 6.83
CA ASP A 98 -3.19 4.82 7.65
C ASP A 98 -2.29 5.32 8.80
N ALA A 99 -2.74 6.30 9.56
CA ALA A 99 -1.94 6.88 10.64
C ALA A 99 -1.54 5.86 11.73
N ALA A 100 -2.40 4.89 12.04
CA ALA A 100 -2.11 3.87 13.04
C ALA A 100 -1.06 2.88 12.55
N SER A 101 -1.16 2.43 11.28
CA SER A 101 -0.17 1.54 10.69
C SER A 101 1.21 2.21 10.57
N LEU A 102 1.25 3.51 10.27
CA LEU A 102 2.52 4.24 10.21
C LEU A 102 3.19 4.37 11.59
N ALA A 103 2.40 4.50 12.66
CA ALA A 103 2.93 4.47 14.04
C ALA A 103 3.52 3.09 14.38
N TRP A 104 2.87 2.02 13.93
CA TRP A 104 3.40 0.65 14.06
C TRP A 104 4.71 0.48 13.28
N VAL A 105 4.74 0.93 12.02
CA VAL A 105 5.94 0.86 11.16
C VAL A 105 7.10 1.64 11.78
N ASP A 106 6.87 2.85 12.27
CA ASP A 106 7.90 3.66 12.94
C ASP A 106 8.46 2.93 14.16
N ALA A 107 7.59 2.33 14.99
CA ALA A 107 8.01 1.53 16.13
C ALA A 107 8.84 0.29 15.72
N TYR A 108 8.42 -0.41 14.67
CA TYR A 108 9.13 -1.56 14.13
C TYR A 108 10.53 -1.17 13.64
N MET A 109 10.65 -0.11 12.84
CA MET A 109 11.94 0.37 12.30
C MET A 109 12.89 0.88 13.39
N ASN A 110 12.36 1.40 14.50
CA ASN A 110 13.15 1.91 15.62
C ASN A 110 13.31 0.90 16.77
N ASN A 111 12.82 -0.33 16.61
CA ASN A 111 12.87 -1.38 17.63
C ASN A 111 12.22 -0.92 18.97
N THR A 112 11.08 -0.29 18.90
CA THR A 112 10.28 0.15 20.06
C THR A 112 8.92 -0.55 20.09
N ILE A 113 8.21 -0.52 21.20
CA ILE A 113 6.86 -1.07 21.28
C ILE A 113 5.90 -0.13 20.55
N PRO A 114 5.07 -0.63 19.61
CA PRO A 114 4.06 0.19 18.94
C PRO A 114 3.05 0.80 19.93
N GLU A 115 2.84 2.11 19.85
CA GLU A 115 1.80 2.83 20.57
C GLU A 115 0.79 3.36 19.58
N MET A 116 -0.40 2.74 19.50
CA MET A 116 -1.42 3.03 18.51
C MET A 116 -2.75 3.42 19.15
N GLU A 117 -3.47 4.36 18.53
CA GLU A 117 -4.80 4.78 18.99
C GLU A 117 -5.91 3.80 18.56
N SER A 118 -5.70 3.08 17.45
CA SER A 118 -6.61 2.09 16.86
C SER A 118 -5.82 1.00 16.17
N ASP A 119 -6.48 -0.03 15.68
CA ASP A 119 -5.89 -0.94 14.70
C ASP A 119 -5.47 -0.16 13.45
N GLY A 120 -4.36 -0.56 12.85
CA GLY A 120 -3.82 0.03 11.63
C GLY A 120 -4.02 -0.87 10.40
N TRP A 121 -4.08 -0.27 9.23
CA TRP A 121 -4.21 -0.96 7.95
C TRP A 121 -3.11 -0.53 6.99
N LEU A 122 -2.48 -1.51 6.35
CA LEU A 122 -1.37 -1.27 5.42
C LEU A 122 -1.54 -2.14 4.17
N TRP A 123 -1.62 -1.50 3.00
CA TRP A 123 -1.69 -2.17 1.71
C TRP A 123 -0.30 -2.33 1.11
N MET A 124 -0.02 -3.51 0.53
CA MET A 124 1.20 -3.83 -0.22
C MET A 124 0.85 -4.64 -1.49
N LEU A 125 0.22 -3.98 -2.48
CA LEU A 125 -0.22 -4.65 -3.71
C LEU A 125 0.93 -4.99 -4.68
N HIS A 126 2.14 -4.51 -4.41
CA HIS A 126 3.36 -4.97 -5.11
C HIS A 126 4.11 -6.05 -4.32
N GLY A 127 3.50 -6.54 -3.23
CA GLY A 127 4.14 -7.51 -2.34
C GLY A 127 5.26 -6.90 -1.49
N ASP A 128 5.99 -7.76 -0.78
CA ASP A 128 7.18 -7.41 -0.02
C ASP A 128 8.39 -8.27 -0.41
N THR A 129 9.59 -7.77 -0.16
CA THR A 129 10.85 -8.43 -0.55
C THR A 129 11.24 -9.60 0.38
N GLY A 130 10.37 -9.93 1.32
CA GLY A 130 10.44 -11.12 2.15
C GLY A 130 11.18 -10.95 3.47
N VAL A 131 10.62 -11.64 4.48
CA VAL A 131 11.15 -11.71 5.84
C VAL A 131 10.96 -13.10 6.43
N ASP A 132 11.68 -13.42 7.52
CA ASP A 132 11.40 -14.58 8.33
C ASP A 132 10.10 -14.37 9.13
N ASN A 133 9.08 -15.22 8.91
CA ASN A 133 7.75 -15.12 9.52
C ASN A 133 7.77 -15.08 11.07
N PHE A 134 8.83 -15.59 11.70
CA PHE A 134 8.94 -15.72 13.15
C PHE A 134 9.97 -14.76 13.78
N ARG A 135 10.78 -14.10 12.96
CA ARG A 135 11.86 -13.23 13.42
C ARG A 135 11.69 -11.81 12.92
N ALA A 136 11.10 -10.95 13.75
CA ALA A 136 11.14 -9.52 13.52
C ALA A 136 12.60 -9.04 13.33
N TYR A 137 12.85 -8.02 12.54
CA TYR A 137 14.16 -7.42 12.20
C TYR A 137 15.08 -8.27 11.31
N SER A 138 14.61 -9.35 10.72
CA SER A 138 15.38 -10.18 9.76
C SER A 138 15.05 -9.87 8.30
N GLU A 139 14.51 -8.70 8.02
CA GLU A 139 14.19 -8.26 6.67
C GLU A 139 15.39 -8.31 5.76
N GLY A 140 15.24 -8.95 4.60
CA GLY A 140 16.33 -9.12 3.63
C GLY A 140 17.49 -10.00 4.08
N ASP A 141 17.53 -10.44 5.36
CA ASP A 141 18.57 -11.30 5.90
C ASP A 141 18.23 -12.80 5.68
N ARG A 142 18.41 -13.27 4.46
CA ARG A 142 18.21 -14.69 4.13
C ARG A 142 19.25 -15.59 4.80
N GLU A 143 20.46 -15.10 5.09
CA GLU A 143 21.51 -15.89 5.75
C GLU A 143 21.17 -16.18 7.21
N GLY A 144 20.57 -15.23 7.92
CA GLY A 144 20.17 -15.38 9.32
C GLY A 144 18.82 -16.04 9.52
N SER A 145 18.00 -16.22 8.47
CA SER A 145 16.67 -16.79 8.56
C SER A 145 16.66 -18.30 8.33
N ASN A 146 15.63 -18.96 8.85
CA ASN A 146 15.31 -20.32 8.45
C ASN A 146 14.61 -20.27 7.08
N PRO A 147 15.16 -20.92 6.01
CA PRO A 147 14.54 -20.92 4.69
C PRO A 147 13.08 -21.40 4.66
N MET A 148 12.67 -22.23 5.63
CA MET A 148 11.29 -22.72 5.78
C MET A 148 10.36 -21.65 6.36
N HIS A 149 10.90 -20.58 6.94
CA HIS A 149 10.15 -19.48 7.55
C HIS A 149 10.16 -18.20 6.72
N PHE A 150 11.01 -18.15 5.70
CA PHE A 150 11.17 -16.98 4.87
C PHE A 150 10.01 -16.87 3.87
N ILE A 151 9.27 -15.79 3.95
CA ILE A 151 8.12 -15.51 3.08
C ILE A 151 8.41 -14.24 2.29
N GLU A 152 8.33 -14.36 0.97
CA GLU A 152 8.35 -13.26 0.01
C GLU A 152 6.92 -13.14 -0.53
N SER A 153 6.18 -12.19 0.03
CA SER A 153 4.74 -12.10 -0.19
C SER A 153 4.42 -11.37 -1.48
N GLY A 154 3.45 -11.87 -2.24
CA GLY A 154 2.80 -11.10 -3.29
C GLY A 154 1.77 -10.11 -2.72
N PRO A 155 0.82 -9.65 -3.57
CA PRO A 155 -0.18 -8.64 -3.18
C PRO A 155 -0.97 -9.00 -1.92
N HIS A 156 -1.01 -8.08 -0.93
CA HIS A 156 -1.72 -8.32 0.32
C HIS A 156 -2.15 -7.02 1.04
N LEU A 157 -3.02 -7.21 2.04
CA LEU A 157 -3.37 -6.23 3.04
C LEU A 157 -2.89 -6.72 4.41
N MET A 158 -2.40 -5.83 5.25
CA MET A 158 -2.06 -6.13 6.65
C MET A 158 -3.02 -5.44 7.62
N LEU A 159 -3.43 -6.17 8.66
CA LEU A 159 -4.01 -5.62 9.87
C LEU A 159 -2.94 -5.62 10.97
N LEU A 160 -2.64 -4.44 11.49
CA LEU A 160 -1.68 -4.20 12.56
C LEU A 160 -2.49 -3.90 13.83
N PRO A 161 -2.63 -4.87 14.75
CA PRO A 161 -3.56 -4.72 15.85
C PRO A 161 -3.02 -3.77 16.92
N LYS A 162 -3.89 -2.92 17.47
CA LYS A 162 -3.58 -2.13 18.66
C LYS A 162 -3.31 -3.03 19.88
N ASP A 163 -4.08 -4.12 19.99
CA ASP A 163 -3.88 -5.16 20.99
C ASP A 163 -3.32 -6.42 20.32
N PRO A 164 -2.00 -6.68 20.44
CA PRO A 164 -1.36 -7.87 19.90
C PRO A 164 -2.04 -9.18 20.25
N SER A 165 -2.64 -9.30 21.45
CA SER A 165 -3.30 -10.52 21.92
C SER A 165 -4.56 -10.88 21.12
N SER A 166 -5.13 -9.94 20.40
CA SER A 166 -6.30 -10.18 19.52
C SER A 166 -6.03 -11.21 18.41
N LEU A 167 -4.76 -11.42 18.08
CA LEU A 167 -4.31 -12.37 17.04
C LEU A 167 -3.79 -13.71 17.59
N ASP A 168 -3.84 -13.95 18.89
CA ASP A 168 -3.24 -15.15 19.53
C ASP A 168 -3.79 -16.48 18.99
N THR A 169 -5.06 -16.48 18.55
CA THR A 169 -5.73 -17.70 18.03
C THR A 169 -5.53 -17.91 16.54
N GLN A 170 -4.94 -16.95 15.83
CA GLN A 170 -4.74 -17.05 14.39
C GLN A 170 -3.56 -17.98 14.04
N THR A 171 -3.66 -18.62 12.86
CA THR A 171 -2.60 -19.49 12.34
C THR A 171 -1.37 -18.69 11.92
N THR A 172 -0.19 -19.33 11.92
CA THR A 172 1.05 -18.86 11.29
C THR A 172 1.33 -19.54 9.96
N ASP A 173 0.43 -20.41 9.52
CA ASP A 173 0.58 -21.22 8.31
C ASP A 173 0.08 -20.45 7.09
N PHE A 174 1.01 -20.01 6.25
CA PHE A 174 0.71 -19.20 5.06
C PHE A 174 0.32 -20.01 3.82
N ASP A 175 0.49 -21.36 3.87
CA ASP A 175 0.19 -22.25 2.74
C ASP A 175 -1.31 -22.55 2.60
N THR A 176 -2.14 -22.06 3.50
CA THR A 176 -3.58 -22.39 3.54
C THR A 176 -4.45 -21.51 2.66
N GLY A 177 -3.94 -20.38 2.16
CA GLY A 177 -4.72 -19.33 1.49
C GLY A 177 -5.59 -18.48 2.44
N ALA A 178 -5.69 -18.85 3.71
CA ALA A 178 -6.37 -18.05 4.74
C ALA A 178 -5.46 -16.93 5.25
N PRO A 179 -6.03 -15.86 5.84
CA PRO A 179 -5.23 -14.91 6.61
C PRO A 179 -4.42 -15.61 7.70
N TYR A 180 -3.17 -15.18 7.88
CA TYR A 180 -2.25 -15.77 8.86
C TYR A 180 -1.43 -14.67 9.55
N VAL A 181 -0.79 -14.98 10.69
CA VAL A 181 0.00 -13.99 11.44
C VAL A 181 1.48 -14.17 11.21
N MET A 182 2.17 -13.03 11.07
CA MET A 182 3.61 -12.90 11.15
C MET A 182 4.03 -12.36 12.51
N PHE A 183 5.27 -12.69 12.94
CA PHE A 183 5.88 -12.25 14.20
C PHE A 183 5.07 -12.60 15.45
N LYS A 184 4.38 -13.76 15.43
CA LYS A 184 3.55 -14.23 16.56
C LYS A 184 4.31 -14.23 17.88
N GLY A 185 3.69 -13.68 18.93
CA GLY A 185 4.29 -13.61 20.26
C GLY A 185 5.27 -12.44 20.44
N THR A 186 5.34 -11.52 19.49
CA THR A 186 6.11 -10.28 19.57
C THR A 186 5.18 -9.06 19.61
N PRO A 187 5.67 -7.87 20.00
CA PRO A 187 4.90 -6.62 19.88
C PRO A 187 4.54 -6.26 18.42
N TYR A 188 5.18 -6.90 17.46
CA TYR A 188 5.03 -6.63 16.03
C TYR A 188 4.14 -7.65 15.32
N VAL A 189 3.40 -8.48 16.06
CA VAL A 189 2.44 -9.41 15.46
C VAL A 189 1.44 -8.65 14.59
N HIS A 190 1.20 -9.17 13.39
CA HIS A 190 0.22 -8.61 12.47
C HIS A 190 -0.42 -9.71 11.62
N LEU A 191 -1.60 -9.42 11.07
CA LEU A 191 -2.35 -10.35 10.23
C LEU A 191 -2.09 -10.03 8.76
N MET A 192 -1.54 -11.00 8.04
CA MET A 192 -1.41 -11.01 6.59
C MET A 192 -2.73 -11.46 5.98
N ILE A 193 -3.26 -10.70 5.05
CA ILE A 193 -4.51 -10.98 4.32
C ILE A 193 -4.16 -11.08 2.84
N PRO A 194 -3.92 -12.32 2.34
CA PRO A 194 -3.60 -12.56 0.94
C PRO A 194 -4.66 -12.00 -0.01
N THR A 195 -4.22 -11.42 -1.13
CA THR A 195 -5.08 -11.04 -2.25
C THR A 195 -4.71 -11.81 -3.51
N GLU A 196 -5.37 -11.54 -4.63
CA GLU A 196 -5.03 -12.18 -5.91
C GLU A 196 -3.55 -11.95 -6.25
N GLY A 197 -2.85 -13.03 -6.64
CA GLY A 197 -1.41 -12.99 -6.93
C GLY A 197 -0.49 -13.21 -5.72
N TYR A 198 -1.03 -13.45 -4.52
CA TYR A 198 -0.25 -13.53 -3.28
C TYR A 198 0.96 -14.48 -3.35
N TYR A 199 0.81 -15.60 -4.07
CA TYR A 199 1.85 -16.64 -4.17
C TYR A 199 2.77 -16.47 -5.38
N GLU A 200 2.75 -15.33 -6.08
CA GLU A 200 3.53 -15.14 -7.32
C GLU A 200 5.05 -15.32 -7.11
N TYR A 201 5.59 -14.97 -5.94
CA TYR A 201 7.00 -15.16 -5.60
C TYR A 201 7.31 -16.54 -4.99
N GLN A 202 6.31 -17.23 -4.46
CA GLN A 202 6.41 -18.57 -3.88
C GLN A 202 5.30 -19.50 -4.38
N PRO A 203 5.20 -19.76 -5.70
CA PRO A 203 4.06 -20.49 -6.29
C PRO A 203 3.95 -21.96 -5.83
N SER A 204 5.01 -22.52 -5.24
CA SER A 204 4.97 -23.87 -4.67
C SER A 204 4.18 -23.96 -3.37
N ALA A 205 3.97 -22.83 -2.69
CA ALA A 205 3.19 -22.73 -1.46
C ALA A 205 1.70 -22.48 -1.71
N GLU A 206 1.30 -22.18 -2.95
CA GLU A 206 -0.10 -21.92 -3.29
C GLU A 206 -0.99 -23.15 -3.00
N PRO A 207 -2.09 -22.99 -2.25
CA PRO A 207 -3.05 -24.05 -1.99
C PRO A 207 -3.62 -24.64 -3.30
N LYS A 208 -3.83 -25.97 -3.35
CA LYS A 208 -4.30 -26.70 -4.56
C LYS A 208 -5.72 -27.19 -4.37
#